data_3088a80c7a27cd4ba07200b3b8229463
#
_entry.id   3088a80c7a27cd4ba07200b3b8229463
#
_cell.length_a   1.000
_cell.length_b   1.000
_cell.length_c   1.000
_cell.angle_alpha   90.00
_cell.angle_beta   90.00
_cell.angle_gamma   90.00
#
_symmetry.space_group_name_H-M   'P 1'
#
loop_
_entity.id
_entity.type
_entity.pdbx_description
1 polymer ?
#
loop_
_entity_poly.entity_id
_entity_poly.type
_entity_poly.pdbx_seq_one_letter_code
_entity_poly.pdbx_strand_id
1 'polypeptide(L)'
;VVAVYSQPLIVDSSITPTEIVQNTLVGSGITPTNIKFNKSLSNALITRDQIGVFTNGQGTNLGLASGVVLSTGQVQYAGGPNNQNGASHPTLIPIANDADLALLSSNSIQNIATVEFDFVSTGTEIGLDFIYASEDYPEYATSSFSDVMGIFLSGPDIAGPYSNNAKNIALLPSTSIPISTNSV
;
A
#
# COMPACT_ATOMS: atom_id res chain seq x y z
N VAL A 1 33.24 19.41 4.19
CA VAL A 1 31.93 18.77 4.47
C VAL A 1 31.19 18.74 3.14
N VAL A 2 31.06 17.58 2.52
CA VAL A 2 30.20 17.41 1.35
C VAL A 2 28.80 17.21 1.89
N ALA A 3 27.90 18.17 1.69
CA ALA A 3 26.49 17.98 1.96
C ALA A 3 25.96 16.97 0.92
N VAL A 4 25.70 15.77 1.36
CA VAL A 4 24.97 14.78 0.54
C VAL A 4 23.48 15.19 0.62
N TYR A 5 23.01 15.87 -0.39
CA TYR A 5 21.59 16.09 -0.56
C TYR A 5 20.96 14.75 -0.96
N SER A 6 20.15 14.18 -0.08
CA SER A 6 19.26 13.09 -0.46
C SER A 6 18.37 13.60 -1.60
N GLN A 7 18.39 12.90 -2.72
CA GLN A 7 17.46 13.21 -3.81
C GLN A 7 16.06 12.78 -3.39
N PRO A 8 15.03 13.58 -3.65
CA PRO A 8 13.67 13.20 -3.29
C PRO A 8 13.22 11.96 -4.05
N LEU A 9 12.33 11.20 -3.45
CA LEU A 9 11.57 10.17 -4.13
C LEU A 9 10.77 10.81 -5.26
N ILE A 10 10.80 10.24 -6.44
CA ILE A 10 10.01 10.71 -7.58
C ILE A 10 8.78 9.84 -7.68
N VAL A 11 7.60 10.43 -7.63
CA VAL A 11 6.31 9.73 -7.68
C VAL A 11 5.54 10.15 -8.92
N ASP A 12 5.06 9.17 -9.69
CA ASP A 12 4.20 9.34 -10.85
C ASP A 12 2.86 8.64 -10.62
N SER A 13 1.77 9.39 -10.54
CA SER A 13 0.40 8.91 -10.43
C SER A 13 -0.38 9.01 -11.76
N SER A 14 0.28 9.35 -12.87
CA SER A 14 -0.36 9.46 -14.19
C SER A 14 -0.62 8.10 -14.86
N ILE A 15 0.10 7.07 -14.43
CA ILE A 15 0.01 5.70 -14.95
C ILE A 15 -1.28 5.03 -14.44
N THR A 16 -1.94 4.24 -15.27
CA THR A 16 -3.18 3.56 -14.86
C THR A 16 -2.91 2.46 -13.83
N PRO A 17 -3.85 2.19 -12.89
CA PRO A 17 -3.69 1.09 -11.93
C PRO A 17 -3.41 -0.28 -12.60
N THR A 18 -4.03 -0.53 -13.75
CA THR A 18 -3.78 -1.75 -14.52
C THR A 18 -2.33 -1.84 -15.00
N GLU A 19 -1.81 -0.76 -15.59
CA GLU A 19 -0.41 -0.70 -16.03
C GLU A 19 0.57 -0.77 -14.86
N ILE A 20 0.24 -0.15 -13.71
CA ILE A 20 1.04 -0.22 -12.50
C ILE A 20 1.19 -1.66 -12.03
N VAL A 21 0.09 -2.42 -11.97
CA VAL A 21 0.15 -3.83 -11.56
C VAL A 21 0.93 -4.65 -12.56
N GLN A 22 0.63 -4.54 -13.86
CA GLN A 22 1.22 -5.37 -14.91
C GLN A 22 2.71 -5.11 -15.15
N ASN A 23 3.15 -3.86 -15.00
CA ASN A 23 4.49 -3.45 -15.43
C ASN A 23 5.44 -3.14 -14.26
N THR A 24 4.90 -2.96 -13.05
CA THR A 24 5.72 -2.53 -11.91
C THR A 24 5.55 -3.43 -10.68
N LEU A 25 4.31 -3.80 -10.32
CA LEU A 25 4.07 -4.57 -9.11
C LEU A 25 4.44 -6.04 -9.27
N VAL A 26 4.05 -6.66 -10.39
CA VAL A 26 4.31 -8.08 -10.62
C VAL A 26 5.57 -8.30 -11.44
N GLY A 27 6.38 -9.26 -11.00
CA GLY A 27 7.56 -9.69 -11.71
C GLY A 27 7.28 -10.71 -12.82
N SER A 28 8.34 -11.06 -13.55
CA SER A 28 8.29 -12.14 -14.56
C SER A 28 7.85 -13.45 -13.89
N GLY A 29 6.92 -14.17 -14.51
CA GLY A 29 6.38 -15.43 -13.98
C GLY A 29 5.06 -15.26 -13.24
N ILE A 30 4.54 -14.05 -13.10
CA ILE A 30 3.19 -13.77 -12.60
C ILE A 30 2.37 -13.14 -13.72
N THR A 31 1.19 -13.71 -13.97
CA THR A 31 0.22 -13.16 -14.95
C THR A 31 -0.99 -12.64 -14.18
N PRO A 32 -1.13 -11.31 -14.01
CA PRO A 32 -2.26 -10.71 -13.30
C PRO A 32 -3.47 -10.58 -14.21
N THR A 33 -4.67 -10.80 -13.65
CA THR A 33 -5.97 -10.60 -14.28
C THR A 33 -6.95 -9.96 -13.30
N ASN A 34 -8.10 -9.51 -13.75
CA ASN A 34 -9.16 -8.94 -12.93
C ASN A 34 -8.68 -7.81 -12.00
N ILE A 35 -7.75 -6.99 -12.48
CA ILE A 35 -7.13 -5.91 -11.71
C ILE A 35 -8.19 -4.85 -11.36
N LYS A 36 -8.31 -4.56 -10.07
CA LYS A 36 -9.22 -3.54 -9.52
C LYS A 36 -8.43 -2.59 -8.65
N PHE A 37 -8.82 -1.33 -8.71
CA PHE A 37 -8.38 -0.31 -7.77
C PHE A 37 -9.60 0.24 -7.02
N ASN A 38 -9.54 0.26 -5.70
CA ASN A 38 -10.66 0.65 -4.83
C ASN A 38 -11.97 -0.06 -5.21
N LYS A 39 -11.89 -1.37 -5.41
CA LYS A 39 -13.00 -2.27 -5.79
C LYS A 39 -13.62 -2.00 -7.17
N SER A 40 -13.03 -1.13 -7.97
CA SER A 40 -13.51 -0.79 -9.31
C SER A 40 -12.60 -1.38 -10.40
N LEU A 41 -13.19 -1.96 -11.44
CA LEU A 41 -12.50 -2.34 -12.67
C LEU A 41 -12.23 -1.12 -13.57
N SER A 42 -12.90 0.00 -13.32
CA SER A 42 -12.68 1.23 -14.08
C SER A 42 -11.46 1.96 -13.50
N ASN A 43 -10.62 2.50 -14.38
CA ASN A 43 -9.54 3.42 -14.03
C ASN A 43 -10.10 4.79 -13.65
N ALA A 44 -11.19 4.82 -12.86
CA ALA A 44 -11.90 6.04 -12.50
C ALA A 44 -10.99 7.00 -11.71
N LEU A 45 -11.08 8.26 -12.08
CA LEU A 45 -10.15 9.31 -11.66
C LEU A 45 -10.29 9.74 -10.18
N ILE A 46 -11.36 9.34 -9.50
CA ILE A 46 -11.76 9.94 -8.21
C ILE A 46 -10.78 9.62 -7.06
N THR A 47 -9.96 8.57 -7.20
CA THR A 47 -8.99 8.17 -6.18
C THR A 47 -7.66 7.76 -6.80
N ARG A 48 -7.41 8.19 -8.02
CA ARG A 48 -6.26 7.77 -8.82
C ARG A 48 -4.94 8.25 -8.23
N ASP A 49 -4.95 9.35 -7.53
CA ASP A 49 -3.80 9.92 -6.84
C ASP A 49 -3.43 9.18 -5.53
N GLN A 50 -4.16 8.13 -5.17
CA GLN A 50 -3.81 7.22 -4.08
C GLN A 50 -2.91 6.05 -4.52
N ILE A 51 -2.64 5.91 -5.82
CA ILE A 51 -1.71 4.92 -6.34
C ILE A 51 -0.74 5.56 -7.33
N GLY A 52 0.50 5.13 -7.31
CA GLY A 52 1.52 5.59 -8.25
C GLY A 52 2.72 4.67 -8.31
N VAL A 53 3.65 5.02 -9.15
CA VAL A 53 4.98 4.40 -9.24
C VAL A 53 6.00 5.35 -8.64
N PHE A 54 6.90 4.83 -7.83
CA PHE A 54 8.04 5.61 -7.36
C PHE A 54 9.34 5.16 -8.01
N THR A 55 10.24 6.11 -8.19
CA THR A 55 11.62 5.90 -8.64
C THR A 55 12.58 6.70 -7.76
N ASN A 56 13.88 6.52 -7.99
CA ASN A 56 14.92 7.19 -7.23
C ASN A 56 14.99 6.80 -5.73
N GLY A 57 14.41 5.67 -5.36
CA GLY A 57 14.47 5.21 -3.97
C GLY A 57 15.89 4.90 -3.48
N GLN A 58 16.83 4.61 -4.39
CA GLN A 58 18.26 4.45 -4.06
C GLN A 58 18.91 5.74 -3.55
N GLY A 59 18.39 6.91 -3.93
CA GLY A 59 18.83 8.21 -3.43
C GLY A 59 18.29 8.56 -2.05
N THR A 60 17.49 7.68 -1.45
CA THR A 60 16.82 7.84 -0.17
C THR A 60 17.19 6.70 0.79
N ASN A 61 16.69 6.76 2.02
CA ASN A 61 16.82 5.66 2.99
C ASN A 61 15.73 4.60 2.86
N LEU A 62 14.95 4.59 1.78
CA LEU A 62 13.80 3.71 1.62
C LEU A 62 14.18 2.22 1.51
N GLY A 63 15.36 1.91 0.97
CA GLY A 63 15.81 0.51 0.79
C GLY A 63 15.28 -0.18 -0.47
N LEU A 64 14.30 0.39 -1.17
CA LEU A 64 13.80 -0.06 -2.47
C LEU A 64 14.12 0.99 -3.53
N ALA A 65 14.63 0.55 -4.69
CA ALA A 65 15.03 1.46 -5.78
C ALA A 65 13.83 2.10 -6.48
N SER A 66 12.83 1.31 -6.74
CA SER A 66 11.57 1.69 -7.39
C SER A 66 10.48 0.69 -7.01
N GLY A 67 9.22 1.04 -7.28
CA GLY A 67 8.09 0.17 -7.00
C GLY A 67 6.76 0.91 -7.08
N VAL A 68 5.76 0.32 -6.49
CA VAL A 68 4.41 0.89 -6.39
C VAL A 68 4.27 1.56 -5.03
N VAL A 69 3.68 2.75 -5.01
CA VAL A 69 3.24 3.42 -3.80
C VAL A 69 1.71 3.42 -3.76
N LEU A 70 1.17 3.05 -2.61
CA LEU A 70 -0.25 3.06 -2.28
C LEU A 70 -0.43 3.89 -1.02
N SER A 71 -1.34 4.84 -1.01
CA SER A 71 -1.51 5.79 0.08
C SER A 71 -2.97 6.02 0.42
N THR A 72 -3.28 6.20 1.68
CA THR A 72 -4.57 6.71 2.15
C THR A 72 -4.76 8.19 1.80
N GLY A 73 -3.65 8.93 1.61
CA GLY A 73 -3.58 10.29 1.09
C GLY A 73 -3.22 10.34 -0.39
N GLN A 74 -2.64 11.45 -0.81
CA GLN A 74 -2.07 11.58 -2.16
C GLN A 74 -0.66 11.00 -2.19
N VAL A 75 -0.37 10.13 -3.15
CA VAL A 75 0.94 9.48 -3.27
C VAL A 75 2.10 10.45 -3.50
N GLN A 76 1.82 11.65 -4.01
CA GLN A 76 2.82 12.70 -4.19
C GLN A 76 3.48 13.13 -2.87
N TYR A 77 2.78 13.01 -1.74
CA TYR A 77 3.35 13.34 -0.42
C TYR A 77 4.50 12.40 -0.03
N ALA A 78 4.53 11.17 -0.56
CA ALA A 78 5.66 10.25 -0.35
C ALA A 78 7.00 10.81 -0.87
N GLY A 79 6.98 11.79 -1.77
CA GLY A 79 8.19 12.49 -2.23
C GLY A 79 8.84 13.38 -1.17
N GLY A 80 8.11 13.72 -0.11
CA GLY A 80 8.57 14.63 0.95
C GLY A 80 8.78 16.09 0.48
N PRO A 81 9.29 16.98 1.34
CA PRO A 81 9.66 16.70 2.72
C PRO A 81 8.43 16.56 3.63
N ASN A 82 8.52 15.76 4.69
CA ASN A 82 7.50 15.74 5.74
C ASN A 82 7.59 17.05 6.56
N ASN A 83 6.74 18.01 6.20
CA ASN A 83 6.72 19.34 6.80
C ASN A 83 5.28 19.82 7.12
N GLN A 84 4.32 18.92 7.07
CA GLN A 84 2.90 19.20 7.34
C GLN A 84 2.32 18.08 8.20
N ASN A 85 1.91 18.41 9.41
CA ASN A 85 1.16 17.48 10.25
C ASN A 85 -0.22 17.25 9.63
N GLY A 86 -0.56 16.00 9.35
CA GLY A 86 -1.85 15.62 8.81
C GLY A 86 -2.03 15.88 7.30
N ALA A 87 -0.97 15.77 6.52
CA ALA A 87 -1.09 15.74 5.06
C ALA A 87 -1.98 14.56 4.63
N SER A 88 -3.11 14.85 4.03
CA SER A 88 -4.14 13.87 3.68
C SER A 88 -4.74 14.15 2.30
N HIS A 89 -5.63 13.29 1.84
CA HIS A 89 -6.36 13.53 0.61
C HIS A 89 -7.32 14.72 0.79
N PRO A 90 -7.33 15.71 -0.13
CA PRO A 90 -8.15 16.92 0.03
C PRO A 90 -9.65 16.66 -0.06
N THR A 91 -10.05 15.50 -0.58
CA THR A 91 -11.43 15.08 -0.69
C THR A 91 -11.62 13.79 0.12
N LEU A 92 -12.61 13.77 1.01
CA LEU A 92 -12.98 12.54 1.69
C LEU A 92 -13.35 11.49 0.65
N ILE A 93 -12.61 10.40 0.64
CA ILE A 93 -12.86 9.30 -0.28
C ILE A 93 -13.99 8.46 0.30
N PRO A 94 -15.12 8.33 -0.41
CA PRO A 94 -16.32 7.70 0.15
C PRO A 94 -16.20 6.18 0.32
N ILE A 95 -15.05 5.57 0.09
CA ILE A 95 -14.81 4.15 0.33
C ILE A 95 -14.52 3.98 1.82
N ALA A 96 -15.58 3.81 2.58
CA ALA A 96 -15.53 3.80 4.04
C ALA A 96 -15.51 2.40 4.65
N ASN A 97 -15.64 1.32 3.86
CA ASN A 97 -15.74 -0.03 4.42
C ASN A 97 -15.02 -1.05 3.54
N ASP A 98 -13.97 -1.62 4.10
CA ASP A 98 -13.39 -2.88 3.68
C ASP A 98 -13.51 -3.85 4.85
N ALA A 99 -14.16 -5.00 4.63
CA ALA A 99 -14.45 -5.96 5.69
C ALA A 99 -13.16 -6.59 6.25
N ASP A 100 -12.17 -6.78 5.40
CA ASP A 100 -10.91 -7.41 5.77
C ASP A 100 -10.00 -6.43 6.51
N LEU A 101 -9.89 -5.19 6.05
CA LEU A 101 -9.17 -4.14 6.77
C LEU A 101 -9.84 -3.80 8.11
N ALA A 102 -11.18 -3.86 8.18
CA ALA A 102 -11.91 -3.63 9.43
C ALA A 102 -11.59 -4.68 10.51
N LEU A 103 -11.18 -5.89 10.14
CA LEU A 103 -10.71 -6.90 11.10
C LEU A 103 -9.31 -6.60 11.66
N LEU A 104 -8.55 -5.70 11.03
CA LEU A 104 -7.23 -5.29 11.50
C LEU A 104 -7.26 -4.09 12.44
N SER A 105 -8.37 -3.36 12.50
CA SER A 105 -8.51 -2.14 13.28
C SER A 105 -9.66 -2.25 14.29
N SER A 106 -9.47 -1.65 15.45
CA SER A 106 -10.55 -1.45 16.44
C SER A 106 -11.43 -0.23 16.13
N ASN A 107 -11.03 0.59 15.16
CA ASN A 107 -11.69 1.84 14.80
C ASN A 107 -12.34 1.75 13.41
N SER A 108 -13.20 2.70 13.09
CA SER A 108 -13.72 2.84 11.73
C SER A 108 -12.62 3.16 10.73
N ILE A 109 -12.60 2.44 9.63
CA ILE A 109 -11.66 2.62 8.52
C ILE A 109 -12.15 3.78 7.63
N GLN A 110 -11.24 4.66 7.23
CA GLN A 110 -11.49 5.77 6.32
C GLN A 110 -10.37 5.88 5.28
N ASN A 111 -10.64 6.56 4.18
CA ASN A 111 -9.65 6.85 3.13
C ASN A 111 -8.91 5.61 2.60
N ILE A 112 -9.65 4.55 2.33
CA ILE A 112 -9.08 3.26 1.92
C ILE A 112 -8.44 3.37 0.54
N ALA A 113 -7.26 2.77 0.39
CA ALA A 113 -6.62 2.52 -0.88
C ALA A 113 -6.37 1.02 -1.03
N THR A 114 -6.96 0.39 -2.05
CA THR A 114 -6.83 -1.05 -2.28
C THR A 114 -6.47 -1.36 -3.72
N VAL A 115 -5.59 -2.35 -3.91
CA VAL A 115 -5.34 -3.00 -5.20
C VAL A 115 -5.66 -4.46 -5.04
N GLU A 116 -6.51 -4.98 -5.92
CA GLU A 116 -6.90 -6.39 -5.98
C GLU A 116 -6.62 -6.93 -7.38
N PHE A 117 -6.15 -8.14 -7.47
CA PHE A 117 -6.02 -8.85 -8.74
C PHE A 117 -5.94 -10.35 -8.53
N ASP A 118 -6.44 -11.11 -9.51
CA ASP A 118 -6.17 -12.52 -9.58
C ASP A 118 -4.84 -12.73 -10.31
N PHE A 119 -4.14 -13.81 -10.00
CA PHE A 119 -2.91 -14.12 -10.71
C PHE A 119 -2.66 -15.62 -10.87
N VAL A 120 -1.89 -15.95 -11.89
CA VAL A 120 -1.30 -17.27 -12.07
C VAL A 120 0.21 -17.12 -11.97
N SER A 121 0.84 -17.96 -11.14
CA SER A 121 2.29 -18.04 -11.00
C SER A 121 2.84 -19.24 -11.75
N THR A 122 3.99 -19.08 -12.40
CA THR A 122 4.75 -20.19 -13.00
C THR A 122 5.70 -20.85 -12.00
N GLY A 123 5.95 -20.17 -10.85
CA GLY A 123 6.80 -20.66 -9.76
C GLY A 123 5.99 -21.24 -8.61
N THR A 124 6.69 -21.89 -7.70
CA THR A 124 6.14 -22.48 -6.47
C THR A 124 6.23 -21.53 -5.27
N GLU A 125 6.95 -20.45 -5.40
CA GLU A 125 7.14 -19.43 -4.36
C GLU A 125 6.89 -18.05 -4.94
N ILE A 126 6.30 -17.17 -4.13
CA ILE A 126 6.08 -15.77 -4.43
C ILE A 126 6.66 -14.95 -3.28
N GLY A 127 7.52 -13.99 -3.61
CA GLY A 127 8.03 -13.00 -2.67
C GLY A 127 7.46 -11.62 -2.96
N LEU A 128 7.23 -10.84 -1.92
CA LEU A 128 6.84 -9.43 -2.00
C LEU A 128 7.65 -8.64 -0.99
N ASP A 129 8.44 -7.70 -1.47
CA ASP A 129 9.10 -6.72 -0.62
C ASP A 129 8.18 -5.51 -0.45
N PHE A 130 7.99 -5.07 0.78
CA PHE A 130 7.17 -3.90 1.07
C PHE A 130 7.74 -3.07 2.21
N ILE A 131 7.35 -1.81 2.26
CA ILE A 131 7.66 -0.86 3.31
C ILE A 131 6.36 -0.23 3.75
N TYR A 132 6.16 -0.17 5.06
CA TYR A 132 5.10 0.61 5.68
C TYR A 132 5.68 1.92 6.17
N ALA A 133 4.99 3.01 5.90
CA ALA A 133 5.30 4.35 6.39
C ALA A 133 4.01 5.08 6.74
N SER A 134 4.06 5.96 7.71
CA SER A 134 2.93 6.80 8.10
C SER A 134 3.41 8.22 8.42
N GLU A 135 2.62 9.20 8.04
CA GLU A 135 2.77 10.61 8.45
C GLU A 135 2.35 10.83 9.92
N ASP A 136 1.72 9.83 10.55
CA ASP A 136 1.29 9.88 11.94
C ASP A 136 2.45 9.82 12.96
N TYR A 137 3.66 9.54 12.51
CA TYR A 137 4.85 9.52 13.37
C TYR A 137 5.49 10.90 13.51
N PRO A 138 5.88 11.30 14.74
CA PRO A 138 5.65 10.60 16.03
C PRO A 138 4.34 11.02 16.71
N GLU A 139 3.59 12.00 16.19
CA GLU A 139 2.56 12.75 16.91
C GLU A 139 1.35 11.89 17.30
N TYR A 140 0.97 10.95 16.45
CA TYR A 140 -0.21 10.10 16.67
C TYR A 140 0.15 8.65 17.02
N ALA A 141 1.44 8.28 17.04
CA ALA A 141 1.87 6.97 17.49
C ALA A 141 1.38 6.71 18.91
N THR A 142 0.81 5.52 19.16
CA THR A 142 0.18 5.13 20.43
C THR A 142 -1.13 5.86 20.78
N SER A 143 -1.68 6.65 19.87
CA SER A 143 -3.01 7.27 20.02
C SER A 143 -4.15 6.30 19.71
N SER A 144 -5.39 6.78 19.82
CA SER A 144 -6.55 6.03 19.34
C SER A 144 -6.69 6.00 17.81
N PHE A 145 -5.92 6.80 17.09
CA PHE A 145 -5.83 6.77 15.64
C PHE A 145 -4.73 5.79 15.25
N SER A 146 -5.01 4.91 14.30
CA SER A 146 -4.03 3.92 13.84
C SER A 146 -4.38 3.51 12.41
N ASP A 147 -3.52 3.89 11.50
CA ASP A 147 -3.58 3.37 10.14
C ASP A 147 -3.19 1.89 10.13
N VAL A 148 -3.84 1.11 9.30
CA VAL A 148 -3.60 -0.33 9.18
C VAL A 148 -3.24 -0.69 7.75
N MET A 149 -2.39 -1.70 7.61
CA MET A 149 -2.02 -2.29 6.33
C MET A 149 -2.33 -3.77 6.34
N GLY A 150 -2.89 -4.28 5.24
CA GLY A 150 -3.11 -5.70 5.02
C GLY A 150 -2.70 -6.12 3.62
N ILE A 151 -2.12 -7.32 3.51
CA ILE A 151 -1.88 -8.01 2.25
C ILE A 151 -2.58 -9.36 2.36
N PHE A 152 -3.72 -9.48 1.70
CA PHE A 152 -4.60 -10.62 1.81
C PHE A 152 -4.38 -11.57 0.64
N LEU A 153 -3.89 -12.76 0.92
CA LEU A 153 -3.65 -13.81 -0.07
C LEU A 153 -4.68 -14.92 0.07
N SER A 154 -5.39 -15.22 -1.02
CA SER A 154 -6.31 -16.35 -1.12
C SER A 154 -5.91 -17.28 -2.26
N GLY A 155 -6.31 -18.55 -2.17
CA GLY A 155 -6.01 -19.54 -3.21
C GLY A 155 -6.27 -20.96 -2.72
N PRO A 156 -5.99 -21.97 -3.55
CA PRO A 156 -6.05 -23.36 -3.14
C PRO A 156 -5.20 -23.61 -1.87
N ASP A 157 -5.72 -24.39 -0.96
CA ASP A 157 -5.07 -24.79 0.31
C ASP A 157 -4.76 -23.62 1.28
N ILE A 158 -5.24 -22.40 0.98
CA ILE A 158 -5.20 -21.28 1.90
C ILE A 158 -6.51 -21.22 2.67
N ALA A 159 -6.41 -21.21 4.00
CA ALA A 159 -7.55 -21.05 4.90
C ALA A 159 -7.24 -20.00 5.96
N GLY A 160 -7.98 -18.91 5.93
CA GLY A 160 -7.85 -17.77 6.85
C GLY A 160 -9.19 -17.12 7.14
N PRO A 161 -9.22 -16.14 8.04
CA PRO A 161 -10.45 -15.52 8.52
C PRO A 161 -11.00 -14.42 7.61
N TYR A 162 -10.28 -14.07 6.54
CA TYR A 162 -10.62 -12.95 5.66
C TYR A 162 -11.46 -13.41 4.46
N SER A 163 -11.96 -12.47 3.69
CA SER A 163 -12.75 -12.75 2.49
C SER A 163 -12.08 -13.78 1.60
N ASN A 164 -12.87 -14.68 0.98
CA ASN A 164 -12.36 -15.78 0.14
C ASN A 164 -11.37 -16.72 0.87
N ASN A 165 -11.51 -16.91 2.18
CA ASN A 165 -10.58 -17.66 3.03
C ASN A 165 -9.15 -17.13 3.02
N ALA A 166 -8.94 -15.86 2.72
CA ALA A 166 -7.62 -15.27 2.65
C ALA A 166 -6.90 -15.25 4.02
N LYS A 167 -5.57 -15.20 3.95
CA LYS A 167 -4.70 -14.89 5.08
C LYS A 167 -4.07 -13.52 4.88
N ASN A 168 -3.94 -12.74 5.95
CA ASN A 168 -3.08 -11.57 5.95
C ASN A 168 -1.62 -12.03 6.07
N ILE A 169 -0.78 -11.64 5.11
CA ILE A 169 0.66 -11.94 5.09
C ILE A 169 1.51 -10.73 5.47
N ALA A 170 0.91 -9.54 5.63
CA ALA A 170 1.58 -8.33 6.14
C ALA A 170 1.55 -8.35 7.68
N LEU A 171 2.53 -9.03 8.26
CA LEU A 171 2.67 -9.19 9.70
C LEU A 171 4.04 -8.71 10.15
N LEU A 172 4.16 -8.30 11.41
CA LEU A 172 5.48 -8.07 12.01
C LEU A 172 6.30 -9.35 11.97
N PRO A 173 7.60 -9.29 11.65
CA PRO A 173 8.45 -10.46 11.52
C PRO A 173 8.36 -11.40 12.73
N SER A 174 8.14 -12.69 12.46
CA SER A 174 8.04 -13.75 13.48
C SER A 174 6.87 -13.61 14.46
N THR A 175 5.84 -12.86 14.11
CA THR A 175 4.63 -12.67 14.93
C THR A 175 3.36 -12.94 14.12
N SER A 176 2.20 -12.90 14.80
CA SER A 176 0.87 -12.84 14.18
C SER A 176 0.24 -11.43 14.23
N ILE A 177 1.03 -10.40 14.52
CA ILE A 177 0.57 -9.03 14.71
C ILE A 177 0.50 -8.32 13.34
N PRO A 178 -0.66 -7.82 12.93
CA PRO A 178 -0.80 -7.02 11.71
C PRO A 178 -0.01 -5.71 11.80
N ILE A 179 0.38 -5.21 10.64
CA ILE A 179 1.10 -3.93 10.53
C ILE A 179 0.10 -2.77 10.69
N SER A 180 0.45 -1.86 11.58
CA SER A 180 -0.30 -0.62 11.83
C SER A 180 0.63 0.46 12.39
N THR A 181 0.17 1.71 12.43
CA THR A 181 0.90 2.81 13.08
C THR A 181 1.25 2.52 14.54
N ASN A 182 0.45 1.71 15.21
CA ASN A 182 0.65 1.36 16.63
C ASN A 182 1.49 0.10 16.84
N SER A 183 1.82 -0.65 15.80
CA SER A 183 2.55 -1.92 15.92
C SER A 183 4.01 -1.85 15.44
N VAL A 184 4.39 -0.81 14.72
CA VAL A 184 5.75 -0.58 14.19
C VAL A 184 6.39 0.64 14.81
#